data_8273708bc64cd0e363e71843e9cd6d38
#
_entry.id   8273708bc64cd0e363e71843e9cd6d38
#
_cell.length_a   1.000
_cell.length_b   1.000
_cell.length_c   1.000
_cell.angle_alpha   90.00
_cell.angle_beta   90.00
_cell.angle_gamma   90.00
#
_symmetry.space_group_name_H-M   'P 1'
#
loop_
_entity.id
_entity.type
_entity.pdbx_description
1 polymer ?
#
loop_
_entity_poly.entity_id
_entity_poly.type
_entity_poly.pdbx_seq_one_letter_code
_entity_poly.pdbx_strand_id
1 'polypeptide(L)'
;QFNISDYSTLKTPVNCNEYYCEQEIYLGKEFNGNINLFYKKVDHPDSIRRLINFSNEEVDFHKMKASDIAYDQIIDNESKVYGTLFELKGDVATNFQFYLTDSTQNFVRGELVLNCVPKYDSLKHVLGYLKEDLTEMINTFEWHQD
;
A
#
# COMPACT_ATOMS: atom_id res chain seq x y z
N GLN A 1 -9.78 5.41 -7.54
CA GLN A 1 -9.25 5.25 -8.91
C GLN A 1 -7.75 5.54 -8.92
N PHE A 2 -6.98 4.74 -9.65
CA PHE A 2 -5.53 4.86 -9.75
C PHE A 2 -5.04 4.05 -10.97
N ASN A 3 -3.81 4.34 -11.41
CA ASN A 3 -3.19 3.61 -12.53
C ASN A 3 -2.34 2.45 -12.01
N ILE A 4 -2.37 1.34 -12.73
CA ILE A 4 -1.50 0.19 -12.50
C ILE A 4 -0.64 -0.06 -13.74
N SER A 5 0.48 -0.76 -13.55
CA SER A 5 1.38 -1.10 -14.65
C SER A 5 0.73 -2.11 -15.62
N ASP A 6 1.19 -2.11 -16.88
CA ASP A 6 0.62 -2.94 -17.95
C ASP A 6 0.77 -4.45 -17.68
N TYR A 7 1.79 -4.87 -16.93
CA TYR A 7 2.00 -6.27 -16.57
C TYR A 7 1.15 -6.73 -15.40
N SER A 8 0.47 -5.82 -14.72
CA SER A 8 -0.34 -6.11 -13.54
C SER A 8 -1.79 -6.43 -13.91
N THR A 9 -2.42 -7.27 -13.12
CA THR A 9 -3.83 -7.64 -13.28
C THR A 9 -4.60 -7.32 -12.01
N LEU A 10 -5.64 -6.51 -12.16
CA LEU A 10 -6.57 -6.22 -11.07
C LEU A 10 -7.50 -7.41 -10.87
N LYS A 11 -7.44 -8.02 -9.70
CA LYS A 11 -8.31 -9.14 -9.34
C LYS A 11 -9.69 -8.65 -8.94
N THR A 12 -10.69 -9.54 -9.02
CA THR A 12 -12.03 -9.21 -8.56
C THR A 12 -12.00 -8.88 -7.07
N PRO A 13 -12.57 -7.72 -6.66
CA PRO A 13 -12.63 -7.36 -5.25
C PRO A 13 -13.39 -8.41 -4.43
N VAL A 14 -12.95 -8.64 -3.20
CA VAL A 14 -13.57 -9.61 -2.30
C VAL A 14 -13.98 -8.93 -0.99
N ASN A 15 -14.93 -9.56 -0.28
CA ASN A 15 -15.43 -9.07 1.01
C ASN A 15 -15.89 -7.60 0.95
N CYS A 16 -16.44 -7.19 -0.20
CA CYS A 16 -16.80 -5.78 -0.41
C CYS A 16 -18.22 -5.49 -0.01
N ASN A 17 -18.37 -4.43 0.76
CA ASN A 17 -19.65 -3.81 1.09
C ASN A 17 -19.47 -2.29 1.10
N GLU A 18 -20.47 -1.58 1.58
CA GLU A 18 -20.43 -0.11 1.62
C GLU A 18 -19.28 0.46 2.46
N TYR A 19 -18.81 -0.30 3.46
CA TYR A 19 -17.82 0.19 4.44
C TYR A 19 -16.44 -0.45 4.31
N TYR A 20 -16.32 -1.56 3.62
CA TYR A 20 -15.08 -2.33 3.57
C TYR A 20 -14.92 -3.01 2.22
N CYS A 21 -13.70 -3.08 1.71
CA CYS A 21 -13.38 -3.81 0.49
C CYS A 21 -11.92 -4.25 0.49
N GLU A 22 -11.68 -5.48 0.06
CA GLU A 22 -10.35 -6.00 -0.19
C GLU A 22 -10.12 -6.13 -1.69
N GLN A 23 -8.96 -5.71 -2.15
CA GLN A 23 -8.59 -5.80 -3.55
C GLN A 23 -7.14 -6.25 -3.70
N GLU A 24 -6.89 -7.11 -4.68
CA GLU A 24 -5.56 -7.63 -4.95
C GLU A 24 -5.16 -7.27 -6.38
N ILE A 25 -3.93 -6.76 -6.52
CA ILE A 25 -3.31 -6.51 -7.82
C ILE A 25 -2.20 -7.53 -8.00
N TYR A 26 -2.37 -8.44 -8.96
CA TYR A 26 -1.35 -9.43 -9.29
C TYR A 26 -0.28 -8.80 -10.18
N LEU A 27 0.98 -8.94 -9.81
CA LEU A 27 2.11 -8.27 -10.46
C LEU A 27 2.66 -9.03 -11.68
N GLY A 28 2.02 -10.12 -12.07
CA GLY A 28 2.47 -10.92 -13.21
C GLY A 28 3.50 -11.98 -12.84
N LYS A 29 3.80 -12.84 -13.82
CA LYS A 29 4.69 -14.00 -13.60
C LYS A 29 6.13 -13.60 -13.30
N GLU A 30 6.61 -12.50 -13.87
CA GLU A 30 8.00 -12.07 -13.68
C GLU A 30 8.29 -11.68 -12.24
N PHE A 31 7.39 -10.90 -11.64
CA PHE A 31 7.58 -10.43 -10.27
C PHE A 31 7.01 -11.39 -9.24
N ASN A 32 6.03 -12.21 -9.63
CA ASN A 32 5.40 -13.22 -8.78
C ASN A 32 5.02 -12.69 -7.40
N GLY A 33 4.19 -11.66 -7.41
CA GLY A 33 3.77 -11.02 -6.17
C GLY A 33 2.44 -10.31 -6.33
N ASN A 34 2.01 -9.67 -5.26
CA ASN A 34 0.74 -8.98 -5.19
C ASN A 34 0.88 -7.64 -4.45
N ILE A 35 0.03 -6.69 -4.82
CA ILE A 35 -0.27 -5.54 -3.98
C ILE A 35 -1.65 -5.81 -3.40
N ASN A 36 -1.73 -5.90 -2.07
CA ASN A 36 -2.99 -6.12 -1.37
C ASN A 36 -3.51 -4.79 -0.86
N LEU A 37 -4.74 -4.44 -1.24
CA LEU A 37 -5.38 -3.18 -0.86
C LEU A 37 -6.56 -3.47 0.06
N PHE A 38 -6.65 -2.72 1.15
CA PHE A 38 -7.74 -2.79 2.12
C PHE A 38 -8.36 -1.40 2.24
N TYR A 39 -9.61 -1.29 1.83
CA TYR A 39 -10.39 -0.06 1.93
C TYR A 39 -11.33 -0.14 3.13
N LYS A 40 -11.44 0.96 3.86
CA LYS A 40 -12.41 1.07 4.94
C LYS A 40 -13.02 2.47 4.98
N LYS A 41 -14.34 2.51 5.09
CA LYS A 41 -15.08 3.75 5.34
C LYS A 41 -15.45 3.80 6.81
N VAL A 42 -15.23 4.95 7.43
CA VAL A 42 -15.48 5.16 8.85
C VAL A 42 -16.37 6.38 9.06
N ASP A 43 -17.08 6.41 10.19
CA ASP A 43 -18.03 7.48 10.49
C ASP A 43 -17.43 8.60 11.33
N HIS A 44 -16.23 8.41 11.86
CA HIS A 44 -15.63 9.36 12.80
C HIS A 44 -14.14 9.56 12.55
N PRO A 45 -13.63 10.82 12.61
CA PRO A 45 -12.19 11.08 12.39
C PRO A 45 -11.24 10.34 13.36
N ASP A 46 -11.69 10.04 14.59
CA ASP A 46 -10.89 9.26 15.53
C ASP A 46 -10.62 7.83 15.04
N SER A 47 -11.52 7.28 14.24
CA SER A 47 -11.32 5.98 13.63
C SER A 47 -10.20 6.01 12.58
N ILE A 48 -10.05 7.11 11.86
CA ILE A 48 -8.91 7.33 10.95
C ILE A 48 -7.59 7.28 11.73
N ARG A 49 -7.53 7.97 12.86
CA ARG A 49 -6.34 7.97 13.72
C ARG A 49 -5.97 6.55 14.18
N ARG A 50 -6.95 5.76 14.58
CA ARG A 50 -6.73 4.36 14.98
C ARG A 50 -6.19 3.51 13.83
N LEU A 51 -6.70 3.72 12.62
CA LEU A 51 -6.24 2.99 11.44
C LEU A 51 -4.81 3.40 11.06
N ILE A 52 -4.46 4.67 11.18
CA ILE A 52 -3.09 5.14 10.98
C ILE A 52 -2.15 4.51 12.01
N ASN A 53 -2.53 4.49 13.27
CA ASN A 53 -1.74 3.86 14.33
C ASN A 53 -1.56 2.36 14.07
N PHE A 54 -2.62 1.67 13.65
CA PHE A 54 -2.54 0.27 13.27
C PHE A 54 -1.55 0.05 12.12
N SER A 55 -1.57 0.91 11.11
CA SER A 55 -0.64 0.82 9.97
C SER A 55 0.81 1.01 10.42
N ASN A 56 1.05 1.94 11.35
CA ASN A 56 2.38 2.15 11.92
C ASN A 56 2.85 0.93 12.74
N GLU A 57 1.96 0.31 13.48
CA GLU A 57 2.25 -0.90 14.25
C GLU A 57 2.60 -2.08 13.35
N GLU A 58 1.91 -2.23 12.20
CA GLU A 58 2.22 -3.26 11.22
C GLU A 58 3.61 -3.07 10.62
N VAL A 59 4.02 -1.84 10.37
CA VAL A 59 5.39 -1.53 9.92
C VAL A 59 6.39 -1.88 11.02
N ASP A 60 6.13 -1.49 12.25
CA ASP A 60 7.01 -1.76 13.39
C ASP A 60 7.18 -3.26 13.66
N PHE A 61 6.17 -4.06 13.35
CA PHE A 61 6.25 -5.51 13.46
C PHE A 61 7.43 -6.10 12.64
N HIS A 62 7.74 -5.50 11.49
CA HIS A 62 8.84 -5.93 10.63
C HIS A 62 10.18 -5.28 10.97
N LYS A 63 10.22 -4.39 11.93
CA LYS A 63 11.40 -3.58 12.28
C LYS A 63 12.63 -4.42 12.66
N MET A 64 12.42 -5.55 13.30
CA MET A 64 13.54 -6.42 13.73
C MET A 64 14.29 -7.04 12.56
N LYS A 65 13.62 -7.25 11.42
CA LYS A 65 14.22 -7.85 10.22
C LYS A 65 14.65 -6.79 9.19
N ALA A 66 14.15 -5.57 9.32
CA ALA A 66 14.52 -4.50 8.43
C ALA A 66 15.87 -3.90 8.83
N SER A 67 16.75 -3.69 7.85
CA SER A 67 18.02 -3.00 8.06
C SER A 67 17.83 -1.50 8.12
N ASP A 68 16.80 -0.98 7.48
CA ASP A 68 16.45 0.43 7.45
C ASP A 68 14.99 0.60 7.05
N ILE A 69 14.36 1.67 7.52
CA ILE A 69 12.98 2.02 7.15
C ILE A 69 12.97 3.49 6.71
N ALA A 70 12.57 3.72 5.47
CA ALA A 70 12.40 5.07 4.92
C ALA A 70 10.91 5.42 4.84
N TYR A 71 10.60 6.70 4.95
CA TYR A 71 9.24 7.23 4.94
C TYR A 71 9.12 8.32 3.88
N ASP A 72 8.09 8.24 3.05
CA ASP A 72 7.72 9.33 2.14
C ASP A 72 6.31 9.80 2.51
N GLN A 73 6.17 11.07 2.89
CA GLN A 73 4.87 11.65 3.17
C GLN A 73 4.15 11.97 1.86
N ILE A 74 2.87 11.67 1.83
CA ILE A 74 2.00 11.92 0.68
C ILE A 74 1.04 13.02 1.09
N ILE A 75 1.10 14.16 0.38
CA ILE A 75 0.23 15.30 0.62
C ILE A 75 -0.27 15.81 -0.72
N ASP A 76 -1.52 15.56 -1.04
CA ASP A 76 -2.20 16.06 -2.22
C ASP A 76 -3.50 16.75 -1.79
N ASN A 77 -3.42 18.05 -1.64
CA ASN A 77 -4.54 18.88 -1.18
C ASN A 77 -5.66 18.98 -2.23
N GLU A 78 -5.32 18.89 -3.50
CA GLU A 78 -6.30 18.97 -4.58
C GLU A 78 -7.22 17.76 -4.59
N SER A 79 -6.64 16.57 -4.52
CA SER A 79 -7.38 15.30 -4.51
C SER A 79 -7.74 14.83 -3.11
N LYS A 80 -7.31 15.53 -2.08
CA LYS A 80 -7.48 15.17 -0.66
C LYS A 80 -6.94 13.78 -0.35
N VAL A 81 -5.73 13.52 -0.81
CA VAL A 81 -5.02 12.26 -0.56
C VAL A 81 -3.85 12.53 0.37
N TYR A 82 -3.89 11.94 1.55
CA TYR A 82 -2.87 12.11 2.58
C TYR A 82 -2.43 10.75 3.08
N GLY A 83 -1.15 10.57 3.31
CA GLY A 83 -0.69 9.31 3.84
C GLY A 83 0.82 9.20 3.94
N THR A 84 1.28 7.97 4.02
CA THR A 84 2.70 7.66 4.14
C THR A 84 3.00 6.39 3.35
N LEU A 85 4.08 6.43 2.58
CA LEU A 85 4.67 5.25 1.96
C LEU A 85 5.89 4.85 2.78
N PHE A 86 5.91 3.61 3.25
CA PHE A 86 7.04 3.02 3.99
C PHE A 86 7.82 2.10 3.07
N GLU A 87 9.13 2.29 3.03
CA GLU A 87 10.05 1.37 2.36
C GLU A 87 10.91 0.68 3.42
N LEU A 88 10.73 -0.62 3.57
CA LEU A 88 11.47 -1.44 4.52
C LEU A 88 12.58 -2.16 3.76
N LYS A 89 13.82 -1.77 4.02
CA LYS A 89 15.00 -2.42 3.43
C LYS A 89 15.42 -3.58 4.32
N GLY A 90 15.71 -4.72 3.72
CA GLY A 90 16.11 -5.92 4.43
C GLY A 90 15.28 -7.14 4.04
N ASP A 91 15.54 -8.24 4.72
CA ASP A 91 14.90 -9.53 4.44
C ASP A 91 13.55 -9.64 5.17
N VAL A 92 12.61 -8.82 4.73
CA VAL A 92 11.26 -8.71 5.30
C VAL A 92 10.21 -9.26 4.33
N ALA A 93 9.08 -9.71 4.88
CA ALA A 93 8.00 -10.28 4.07
C ALA A 93 7.35 -9.25 3.16
N THR A 94 7.32 -7.99 3.55
CA THR A 94 6.77 -6.90 2.76
C THR A 94 7.71 -5.70 2.83
N ASN A 95 8.27 -5.32 1.68
CA ASN A 95 9.23 -4.21 1.59
C ASN A 95 8.56 -2.86 1.39
N PHE A 96 7.32 -2.83 0.95
CA PHE A 96 6.55 -1.60 0.79
C PHE A 96 5.20 -1.74 1.45
N GLN A 97 4.86 -0.75 2.28
CA GLN A 97 3.53 -0.61 2.88
C GLN A 97 3.14 0.86 2.80
N PHE A 98 1.87 1.12 2.66
CA PHE A 98 1.39 2.50 2.65
C PHE A 98 -0.03 2.58 3.19
N TYR A 99 -0.42 3.77 3.59
CA TYR A 99 -1.83 4.12 3.80
C TYR A 99 -2.13 5.45 3.14
N LEU A 100 -3.37 5.60 2.71
CA LEU A 100 -3.93 6.82 2.14
C LEU A 100 -5.27 7.10 2.80
N THR A 101 -5.56 8.36 3.06
CA THR A 101 -6.83 8.77 3.66
C THR A 101 -7.21 10.16 3.17
N ASP A 102 -8.52 10.46 3.20
CA ASP A 102 -9.02 11.82 3.01
C ASP A 102 -9.12 12.60 4.33
N SER A 103 -8.65 11.99 5.43
CA SER A 103 -8.65 12.51 6.80
C SER A 103 -10.03 12.59 7.48
N THR A 104 -11.08 12.15 6.81
CA THR A 104 -12.45 12.24 7.36
C THR A 104 -13.18 10.92 7.41
N GLN A 105 -13.31 10.22 6.29
CA GLN A 105 -14.16 9.03 6.18
C GLN A 105 -13.47 7.83 5.52
N ASN A 106 -12.53 8.08 4.61
CA ASN A 106 -11.99 7.04 3.76
C ASN A 106 -10.55 6.70 4.14
N PHE A 107 -10.24 5.41 4.15
CA PHE A 107 -8.91 4.92 4.46
C PHE A 107 -8.57 3.73 3.57
N VAL A 108 -7.39 3.76 2.97
CA VAL A 108 -6.84 2.63 2.20
C VAL A 108 -5.49 2.27 2.80
N ARG A 109 -5.27 0.99 3.00
CA ARG A 109 -3.96 0.45 3.35
C ARG A 109 -3.52 -0.51 2.26
N GLY A 110 -2.26 -0.43 1.88
CA GLY A 110 -1.68 -1.32 0.89
C GLY A 110 -0.38 -1.93 1.37
N GLU A 111 -0.11 -3.12 0.86
CA GLU A 111 1.17 -3.80 1.08
C GLU A 111 1.60 -4.55 -0.17
N LEU A 112 2.90 -4.52 -0.44
CA LEU A 112 3.51 -5.29 -1.52
C LEU A 112 4.07 -6.58 -0.94
N VAL A 113 3.63 -7.73 -1.47
CA VAL A 113 4.10 -9.05 -1.05
C VAL A 113 4.64 -9.80 -2.27
N LEU A 114 5.90 -10.21 -2.23
CA LEU A 114 6.51 -11.07 -3.24
C LEU A 114 6.47 -12.52 -2.76
N ASN A 115 6.05 -13.44 -3.63
CA ASN A 115 5.91 -14.86 -3.33
C ASN A 115 7.26 -15.57 -3.48
N CYS A 116 8.24 -15.15 -2.68
CA CYS A 116 9.58 -15.74 -2.68
C CYS A 116 10.19 -15.59 -1.30
N VAL A 117 11.30 -16.31 -1.05
CA VAL A 117 12.05 -16.15 0.20
C VAL A 117 12.60 -14.71 0.25
N PRO A 118 12.35 -13.96 1.33
CA PRO A 118 12.78 -12.56 1.42
C PRO A 118 14.32 -12.48 1.55
N LYS A 119 14.97 -12.22 0.40
CA LYS A 119 16.40 -11.95 0.30
C LYS A 119 16.60 -10.60 -0.37
N TYR A 120 16.78 -9.57 0.44
CA TYR A 120 16.82 -8.20 -0.02
C TYR A 120 17.87 -7.96 -1.12
N ASP A 121 19.09 -8.46 -0.93
CA ASP A 121 20.18 -8.25 -1.89
C ASP A 121 19.86 -8.80 -3.28
N SER A 122 19.09 -9.90 -3.36
CA SER A 122 18.65 -10.48 -4.61
C SER A 122 17.46 -9.74 -5.24
N LEU A 123 16.67 -9.04 -4.41
CA LEU A 123 15.41 -8.44 -4.81
C LEU A 123 15.49 -6.93 -5.06
N LYS A 124 16.57 -6.27 -4.65
CA LYS A 124 16.61 -4.80 -4.65
C LYS A 124 16.40 -4.15 -6.02
N HIS A 125 16.81 -4.77 -7.11
CA HIS A 125 16.54 -4.26 -8.46
C HIS A 125 15.05 -4.34 -8.80
N VAL A 126 14.43 -5.48 -8.50
CA VAL A 126 12.99 -5.68 -8.68
C VAL A 126 12.21 -4.70 -7.82
N LEU A 127 12.61 -4.52 -6.56
CA LEU A 127 11.96 -3.59 -5.65
C LEU A 127 12.07 -2.14 -6.13
N GLY A 128 13.17 -1.78 -6.78
CA GLY A 128 13.33 -0.46 -7.40
C GLY A 128 12.30 -0.20 -8.50
N TYR A 129 12.07 -1.18 -9.38
CA TYR A 129 11.04 -1.11 -10.40
C TYR A 129 9.65 -1.00 -9.79
N LEU A 130 9.37 -1.85 -8.83
CA LEU A 130 8.05 -1.88 -8.18
C LEU A 130 7.78 -0.60 -7.39
N LYS A 131 8.81 0.03 -6.84
CA LYS A 131 8.68 1.33 -6.17
C LYS A 131 8.20 2.41 -7.13
N GLU A 132 8.73 2.45 -8.34
CA GLU A 132 8.30 3.42 -9.36
C GLU A 132 6.82 3.21 -9.71
N ASP A 133 6.41 1.98 -9.95
CA ASP A 133 5.03 1.63 -10.27
C ASP A 133 4.08 1.94 -9.11
N LEU A 134 4.49 1.64 -7.90
CA LEU A 134 3.71 1.93 -6.70
C LEU A 134 3.57 3.43 -6.48
N THR A 135 4.64 4.19 -6.72
CA THR A 135 4.61 5.65 -6.62
C THR A 135 3.65 6.25 -7.66
N GLU A 136 3.65 5.75 -8.90
CA GLU A 136 2.70 6.19 -9.92
C GLU A 136 1.26 5.87 -9.51
N MET A 137 1.01 4.67 -8.99
CA MET A 137 -0.30 4.29 -8.51
C MET A 137 -0.79 5.26 -7.42
N ILE A 138 0.06 5.60 -6.46
CA ILE A 138 -0.26 6.54 -5.38
C ILE A 138 -0.48 7.94 -5.93
N ASN A 139 0.37 8.42 -6.85
CA ASN A 139 0.28 9.76 -7.41
C ASN A 139 -0.97 9.96 -8.29
N THR A 140 -1.53 8.88 -8.83
CA THR A 140 -2.74 8.91 -9.65
C THR A 140 -4.00 8.53 -8.87
N PHE A 141 -3.85 8.28 -7.58
CA PHE A 141 -4.97 7.86 -6.74
C PHE A 141 -5.98 9.00 -6.56
N GLU A 142 -7.25 8.68 -6.75
CA GLU A 142 -8.36 9.60 -6.55
C GLU A 142 -9.51 8.89 -5.85
N TRP A 143 -10.17 9.59 -4.93
CA TRP A 143 -11.39 9.08 -4.32
C TRP A 143 -12.56 9.20 -5.31
N HIS A 144 -13.37 8.15 -5.39
CA HIS A 144 -14.63 8.24 -6.11
C HIS A 144 -15.67 8.90 -5.23
N GLN A 145 -16.32 9.94 -5.79
CA GLN A 145 -17.47 10.58 -5.17
C GLN A 145 -18.72 10.08 -5.89
N ASP A 146 -19.56 9.37 -5.18
CA ASP A 146 -20.87 8.98 -5.67
C ASP A 146 -21.89 10.11 -5.45
#